data_38f89b4901e2ff8d52dd951b04d9ce36
#
_entry.id   38f89b4901e2ff8d52dd951b04d9ce36
#
_cell.length_a   1.000
_cell.length_b   1.000
_cell.length_c   1.000
_cell.angle_alpha   90.00
_cell.angle_beta   90.00
_cell.angle_gamma   90.00
#
_symmetry.space_group_name_H-M   'P 1'
#
loop_
_entity.id
_entity.type
_entity.pdbx_description
1 polymer ?
#
loop_
_entity_poly.entity_id
_entity_poly.type
_entity_poly.pdbx_seq_one_letter_code
_entity_poly.pdbx_strand_id
1 'polypeptide(L)'
;TPLYSSAASDVYKRQAMDQFDVIVVGGGSGGSAVAGRLVQDGKSVCLLEAGGRNNSMLVKTPGMMPFLRGAVNYRYETVPQKGLNGRTGYQPRGKGLGGSSAINAMIYIRGNSWDYDNWEQLGCTGWAYDDVLPYFKRAEHNVRGGGDYHGGDGPLWVSDQHWPNQTSRDFVEAAASLQIPVNRDFNGERQAGVGLYQVTQR
;
A
#
# COMPACT_ATOMS: atom_id res chain seq x y z
N THR A 1 50.14 -12.18 -31.70
CA THR A 1 49.79 -12.25 -30.26
C THR A 1 48.73 -11.21 -29.97
N PRO A 2 47.49 -11.58 -29.61
CA PRO A 2 46.45 -10.58 -29.36
C PRO A 2 46.67 -9.94 -27.98
N LEU A 3 46.84 -8.65 -27.96
CA LEU A 3 46.78 -7.80 -26.79
C LEU A 3 45.32 -7.64 -26.34
N TYR A 4 44.70 -8.70 -25.86
CA TYR A 4 43.47 -8.64 -25.07
C TYR A 4 43.87 -8.63 -23.61
N SER A 5 44.21 -7.58 -23.15
CA SER A 5 43.56 -6.55 -22.38
C SER A 5 43.53 -6.88 -20.89
N SER A 6 44.60 -6.46 -20.23
CA SER A 6 44.62 -6.23 -18.76
C SER A 6 43.47 -5.25 -18.33
N ALA A 7 43.10 -4.32 -19.18
CA ALA A 7 42.03 -3.34 -18.90
C ALA A 7 40.62 -3.96 -18.73
N ALA A 8 40.23 -4.97 -19.53
CA ALA A 8 38.94 -5.62 -19.34
C ALA A 8 38.92 -6.51 -18.09
N SER A 9 40.01 -7.18 -17.75
CA SER A 9 40.11 -7.92 -16.51
C SER A 9 40.18 -7.02 -15.27
N ASP A 10 40.71 -5.80 -15.41
CA ASP A 10 40.77 -4.82 -14.31
C ASP A 10 39.43 -4.12 -14.10
N VAL A 11 38.62 -3.94 -15.15
CA VAL A 11 37.22 -3.47 -15.02
C VAL A 11 36.35 -4.53 -14.34
N TYR A 12 36.52 -5.81 -14.67
CA TYR A 12 35.83 -6.91 -13.96
C TYR A 12 36.30 -7.10 -12.52
N LYS A 13 37.56 -6.87 -12.21
CA LYS A 13 38.08 -6.97 -10.85
C LYS A 13 37.74 -5.79 -9.96
N ARG A 14 37.32 -4.64 -10.51
CA ARG A 14 36.88 -3.45 -9.75
C ARG A 14 35.40 -3.42 -9.49
N GLN A 15 34.60 -4.27 -10.07
CA GLN A 15 33.24 -4.51 -9.66
C GLN A 15 33.29 -5.48 -8.48
N ALA A 16 33.47 -4.95 -7.26
CA ALA A 16 33.03 -5.66 -6.08
C ALA A 16 31.55 -5.94 -6.33
N MET A 17 31.20 -7.19 -6.67
CA MET A 17 29.79 -7.58 -6.75
C MET A 17 29.25 -7.46 -5.34
N ASP A 18 28.37 -6.48 -5.13
CA ASP A 18 27.63 -6.38 -3.89
C ASP A 18 26.86 -7.70 -3.72
N GLN A 19 27.12 -8.39 -2.62
CA GLN A 19 26.43 -9.63 -2.29
C GLN A 19 25.33 -9.34 -1.29
N PHE A 20 24.13 -9.81 -1.60
CA PHE A 20 22.96 -9.67 -0.74
C PHE A 20 22.37 -11.05 -0.45
N ASP A 21 21.83 -11.23 0.75
CA ASP A 21 21.10 -12.46 1.10
C ASP A 21 19.80 -12.55 0.29
N VAL A 22 19.13 -11.41 0.05
CA VAL A 22 17.85 -11.35 -0.65
C VAL A 22 17.78 -10.14 -1.60
N ILE A 23 17.24 -10.37 -2.79
CA ILE A 23 16.88 -9.31 -3.73
C ILE A 23 15.37 -9.19 -3.77
N VAL A 24 14.85 -8.00 -3.46
CA VAL A 24 13.42 -7.67 -3.55
C VAL A 24 13.20 -6.81 -4.79
N VAL A 25 12.36 -7.28 -5.72
CA VAL A 25 12.06 -6.58 -6.96
C VAL A 25 10.74 -5.83 -6.83
N GLY A 26 10.80 -4.51 -6.86
CA GLY A 26 9.68 -3.60 -6.69
C GLY A 26 9.55 -3.05 -5.27
N GLY A 27 9.72 -1.73 -5.11
CA GLY A 27 9.60 -0.98 -3.85
C GLY A 27 8.18 -0.50 -3.56
N GLY A 28 7.14 -1.22 -4.02
CA GLY A 28 5.76 -0.95 -3.70
C GLY A 28 5.38 -1.40 -2.28
N SER A 29 4.08 -1.40 -1.94
CA SER A 29 3.58 -1.74 -0.60
C SER A 29 4.05 -3.11 -0.11
N GLY A 30 3.96 -4.15 -0.96
CA GLY A 30 4.40 -5.51 -0.63
C GLY A 30 5.92 -5.61 -0.49
N GLY A 31 6.67 -5.13 -1.51
CA GLY A 31 8.12 -5.21 -1.50
C GLY A 31 8.76 -4.41 -0.36
N SER A 32 8.23 -3.24 -0.04
CA SER A 32 8.69 -2.45 1.10
C SER A 32 8.46 -3.18 2.44
N ALA A 33 7.31 -3.84 2.61
CA ALA A 33 7.02 -4.62 3.81
C ALA A 33 7.96 -5.82 3.95
N VAL A 34 8.17 -6.57 2.86
CA VAL A 34 9.10 -7.73 2.83
C VAL A 34 10.53 -7.28 3.11
N ALA A 35 11.03 -6.25 2.40
CA ALA A 35 12.38 -5.75 2.59
C ALA A 35 12.60 -5.25 4.01
N GLY A 36 11.64 -4.48 4.56
CA GLY A 36 11.70 -3.97 5.92
C GLY A 36 11.78 -5.09 6.97
N ARG A 37 11.00 -6.15 6.81
CA ARG A 37 11.03 -7.30 7.75
C ARG A 37 12.32 -8.10 7.63
N LEU A 38 12.79 -8.38 6.44
CA LEU A 38 14.05 -9.11 6.23
C LEU A 38 15.23 -8.33 6.83
N VAL A 39 15.27 -7.02 6.69
CA VAL A 39 16.32 -6.18 7.33
C VAL A 39 16.21 -6.23 8.85
N GLN A 40 15.02 -6.20 9.42
CA GLN A 40 14.81 -6.36 10.87
C GLN A 40 15.27 -7.74 11.37
N ASP A 41 15.16 -8.77 10.53
CA ASP A 41 15.65 -10.14 10.81
C ASP A 41 17.17 -10.30 10.52
N GLY A 42 17.90 -9.20 10.29
CA GLY A 42 19.36 -9.17 10.11
C GLY A 42 19.85 -9.59 8.72
N LYS A 43 18.97 -9.64 7.73
CA LYS A 43 19.34 -9.96 6.34
C LYS A 43 19.87 -8.73 5.60
N SER A 44 20.88 -8.92 4.77
CA SER A 44 21.28 -7.93 3.77
C SER A 44 20.33 -7.99 2.58
N VAL A 45 19.67 -6.86 2.28
CA VAL A 45 18.60 -6.80 1.27
C VAL A 45 18.91 -5.77 0.20
N CYS A 46 18.85 -6.19 -1.07
CA CYS A 46 18.86 -5.29 -2.22
C CYS A 46 17.41 -5.05 -2.68
N LEU A 47 16.94 -3.82 -2.61
CA LEU A 47 15.63 -3.42 -3.12
C LEU A 47 15.80 -2.75 -4.48
N LEU A 48 15.30 -3.39 -5.54
CA LEU A 48 15.30 -2.87 -6.91
C LEU A 48 13.96 -2.20 -7.20
N GLU A 49 13.97 -0.92 -7.55
CA GLU A 49 12.77 -0.14 -7.89
C GLU A 49 12.95 0.56 -9.23
N ALA A 50 11.93 0.45 -10.11
CA ALA A 50 11.95 1.01 -11.45
C ALA A 50 11.79 2.54 -11.49
N GLY A 51 11.21 3.12 -10.46
CA GLY A 51 10.97 4.56 -10.36
C GLY A 51 11.90 5.25 -9.36
N GLY A 52 11.61 6.50 -9.08
CA GLY A 52 12.38 7.33 -8.15
C GLY A 52 11.98 7.17 -6.69
N ARG A 53 12.56 8.02 -5.83
CA ARG A 53 12.30 8.01 -4.38
C ARG A 53 10.93 8.52 -3.96
N ASN A 54 10.14 9.09 -4.87
CA ASN A 54 8.80 9.64 -4.61
C ASN A 54 8.74 10.63 -3.43
N ASN A 55 9.78 11.44 -3.24
CA ASN A 55 9.86 12.41 -2.13
C ASN A 55 9.55 13.86 -2.54
N SER A 56 9.01 14.07 -3.75
CA SER A 56 8.63 15.38 -4.22
C SER A 56 7.48 15.98 -3.41
N MET A 57 7.38 17.32 -3.38
CA MET A 57 6.26 18.02 -2.74
C MET A 57 4.90 17.54 -3.29
N LEU A 58 4.82 17.28 -4.59
CA LEU A 58 3.61 16.79 -5.25
C LEU A 58 3.12 15.46 -4.64
N VAL A 59 4.03 14.51 -4.39
CA VAL A 59 3.69 13.21 -3.78
C VAL A 59 3.37 13.35 -2.29
N LYS A 60 4.05 14.26 -1.58
CA LYS A 60 3.88 14.46 -0.13
C LYS A 60 2.64 15.27 0.24
N THR A 61 1.97 15.89 -0.72
CA THR A 61 0.80 16.73 -0.46
C THR A 61 -0.48 16.00 -0.82
N PRO A 62 -1.31 15.57 0.15
CA PRO A 62 -2.52 14.78 -0.09
C PRO A 62 -3.46 15.37 -1.14
N GLY A 63 -3.71 16.68 -1.11
CA GLY A 63 -4.56 17.38 -2.06
C GLY A 63 -4.07 17.38 -3.51
N MET A 64 -2.81 16.97 -3.74
CA MET A 64 -2.21 16.90 -5.07
C MET A 64 -2.40 15.52 -5.75
N MET A 65 -3.03 14.57 -5.07
CA MET A 65 -3.26 13.21 -5.59
C MET A 65 -3.86 13.17 -7.02
N PRO A 66 -4.84 14.00 -7.41
CA PRO A 66 -5.39 13.97 -8.76
C PRO A 66 -4.38 14.37 -9.84
N PHE A 67 -3.30 15.04 -9.46
CA PHE A 67 -2.26 15.53 -10.37
C PHE A 67 -1.04 14.61 -10.46
N LEU A 68 -1.04 13.47 -9.73
CA LEU A 68 0.05 12.50 -9.74
C LEU A 68 0.09 11.72 -11.05
N ARG A 69 0.74 12.30 -12.05
CA ARG A 69 0.91 11.80 -13.41
C ARG A 69 2.40 11.77 -13.80
N GLY A 70 2.70 11.27 -15.00
CA GLY A 70 4.07 11.29 -15.53
C GLY A 70 4.99 10.28 -14.85
N ALA A 71 6.15 10.73 -14.37
CA ALA A 71 7.23 9.86 -13.88
C ALA A 71 6.86 8.97 -12.68
N VAL A 72 5.86 9.37 -11.88
CA VAL A 72 5.42 8.64 -10.67
C VAL A 72 4.29 7.64 -10.91
N ASN A 73 3.84 7.49 -12.17
CA ASN A 73 2.68 6.67 -12.51
C ASN A 73 2.88 5.97 -13.85
N TYR A 74 2.71 4.65 -13.90
CA TYR A 74 2.80 3.86 -15.13
C TYR A 74 1.70 4.18 -16.14
N ARG A 75 0.53 4.63 -15.67
CA ARG A 75 -0.60 5.05 -16.53
C ARG A 75 -1.08 3.94 -17.46
N TYR A 76 -1.24 2.73 -16.96
CA TYR A 76 -1.75 1.62 -17.77
C TYR A 76 -3.19 1.87 -18.22
N GLU A 77 -3.54 1.27 -19.34
CA GLU A 77 -4.90 1.21 -19.85
C GLU A 77 -5.27 -0.26 -20.12
N THR A 78 -6.53 -0.60 -19.88
CA THR A 78 -7.03 -1.93 -20.24
C THR A 78 -7.20 -2.04 -21.76
N VAL A 79 -7.32 -3.27 -22.25
CA VAL A 79 -7.92 -3.50 -23.56
C VAL A 79 -9.40 -3.03 -23.53
N PRO A 80 -10.02 -2.77 -24.71
CA PRO A 80 -11.44 -2.43 -24.78
C PRO A 80 -12.31 -3.44 -24.00
N GLN A 81 -13.18 -2.95 -23.13
CA GLN A 81 -14.02 -3.76 -22.25
C GLN A 81 -15.46 -3.79 -22.76
N LYS A 82 -16.03 -4.98 -22.98
CA LYS A 82 -17.42 -5.14 -23.40
C LYS A 82 -18.41 -4.49 -22.42
N GLY A 83 -18.21 -4.66 -21.11
CA GLY A 83 -19.01 -4.05 -20.06
C GLY A 83 -18.91 -2.52 -19.97
N LEU A 84 -17.94 -1.90 -20.66
CA LEU A 84 -17.77 -0.45 -20.76
C LEU A 84 -18.11 0.06 -22.18
N ASN A 85 -18.94 -0.63 -22.94
CA ASN A 85 -19.29 -0.29 -24.32
C ASN A 85 -18.03 -0.12 -25.22
N GLY A 86 -17.05 -1.00 -25.08
CA GLY A 86 -15.80 -0.98 -25.88
C GLY A 86 -14.78 0.07 -25.44
N ARG A 87 -15.02 0.81 -24.34
CA ARG A 87 -14.04 1.77 -23.81
C ARG A 87 -12.89 1.08 -23.09
N THR A 88 -11.73 1.70 -23.12
CA THR A 88 -10.60 1.35 -22.24
C THR A 88 -10.78 1.94 -20.85
N GLY A 89 -10.24 1.28 -19.83
CA GLY A 89 -10.22 1.77 -18.45
C GLY A 89 -8.80 2.21 -18.06
N TYR A 90 -8.67 3.42 -17.57
CA TYR A 90 -7.42 3.92 -17.00
C TYR A 90 -7.08 3.19 -15.69
N GLN A 91 -5.86 2.66 -15.61
CA GLN A 91 -5.35 1.89 -14.48
C GLN A 91 -4.09 2.56 -13.91
N PRO A 92 -4.21 3.50 -12.96
CA PRO A 92 -3.05 4.09 -12.33
C PRO A 92 -2.28 3.04 -11.53
N ARG A 93 -0.94 3.06 -11.65
CA ARG A 93 -0.02 2.27 -10.83
C ARG A 93 1.18 3.13 -10.51
N GLY A 94 1.49 3.23 -9.23
CA GLY A 94 2.62 4.03 -8.78
C GLY A 94 3.95 3.46 -9.25
N LYS A 95 4.84 4.36 -9.67
CA LYS A 95 6.21 4.07 -10.10
C LYS A 95 7.17 4.81 -9.18
N GLY A 96 7.96 4.05 -8.41
CA GLY A 96 8.87 4.58 -7.40
C GLY A 96 8.63 3.99 -6.02
N LEU A 97 9.45 4.38 -5.05
CA LEU A 97 9.33 3.88 -3.67
C LEU A 97 7.93 4.19 -3.10
N GLY A 98 7.32 3.18 -2.50
CA GLY A 98 5.94 3.18 -2.08
C GLY A 98 4.97 2.67 -3.15
N GLY A 99 5.36 2.65 -4.43
CA GLY A 99 4.50 2.18 -5.50
C GLY A 99 3.15 2.87 -5.51
N SER A 100 2.06 2.11 -5.60
CA SER A 100 0.70 2.67 -5.61
C SER A 100 0.29 3.28 -4.26
N SER A 101 0.92 2.92 -3.13
CA SER A 101 0.65 3.61 -1.86
C SER A 101 1.16 5.05 -1.82
N ALA A 102 2.11 5.41 -2.71
CA ALA A 102 2.59 6.79 -2.84
C ALA A 102 1.66 7.68 -3.70
N ILE A 103 0.68 7.10 -4.40
CA ILE A 103 -0.23 7.83 -5.30
C ILE A 103 -1.71 7.52 -5.09
N ASN A 104 -2.07 6.74 -4.07
CA ASN A 104 -3.44 6.37 -3.76
C ASN A 104 -4.22 7.51 -3.04
N ALA A 105 -5.48 7.26 -2.72
CA ALA A 105 -6.33 8.21 -1.98
C ALA A 105 -6.16 8.12 -0.46
N MET A 106 -5.17 7.36 0.03
CA MET A 106 -4.80 7.22 1.45
C MET A 106 -5.90 6.66 2.38
N ILE A 107 -7.00 6.17 1.84
CA ILE A 107 -8.07 5.55 2.64
C ILE A 107 -7.52 4.25 3.25
N TYR A 108 -7.66 4.10 4.56
CA TYR A 108 -7.28 2.89 5.28
C TYR A 108 -8.51 2.04 5.58
N ILE A 109 -8.63 0.94 4.86
CA ILE A 109 -9.68 -0.05 5.05
C ILE A 109 -9.13 -1.44 4.69
N ARG A 110 -9.47 -2.43 5.51
CA ARG A 110 -9.14 -3.84 5.29
C ARG A 110 -10.25 -4.53 4.51
N GLY A 111 -9.97 -5.71 3.97
CA GLY A 111 -11.00 -6.61 3.49
C GLY A 111 -11.99 -6.98 4.60
N ASN A 112 -13.19 -7.42 4.23
CA ASN A 112 -14.14 -7.97 5.18
C ASN A 112 -13.59 -9.30 5.75
N SER A 113 -13.92 -9.66 6.99
CA SER A 113 -13.51 -10.93 7.58
C SER A 113 -13.89 -12.12 6.69
N TRP A 114 -15.08 -12.08 6.11
CA TRP A 114 -15.56 -13.09 5.18
C TRP A 114 -14.66 -13.29 3.95
N ASP A 115 -14.01 -12.26 3.45
CA ASP A 115 -13.10 -12.37 2.29
C ASP A 115 -11.94 -13.31 2.61
N TYR A 116 -11.36 -13.19 3.80
CA TYR A 116 -10.23 -14.01 4.24
C TYR A 116 -10.68 -15.43 4.59
N ASP A 117 -11.80 -15.57 5.29
CA ASP A 117 -12.38 -16.88 5.62
C ASP A 117 -12.74 -17.65 4.34
N ASN A 118 -13.23 -16.96 3.31
CA ASN A 118 -13.47 -17.55 2.01
C ASN A 118 -12.18 -17.99 1.30
N TRP A 119 -11.07 -17.22 1.46
CA TRP A 119 -9.79 -17.66 0.91
C TRP A 119 -9.34 -18.98 1.55
N GLU A 120 -9.47 -19.12 2.86
CA GLU A 120 -9.16 -20.39 3.53
C GLU A 120 -10.03 -21.53 3.02
N GLN A 121 -11.33 -21.32 2.89
CA GLN A 121 -12.26 -22.31 2.34
C GLN A 121 -11.90 -22.73 0.90
N LEU A 122 -11.33 -21.82 0.12
CA LEU A 122 -10.82 -22.09 -1.23
C LEU A 122 -9.46 -22.79 -1.25
N GLY A 123 -8.89 -23.14 -0.10
CA GLY A 123 -7.66 -23.90 0.04
C GLY A 123 -6.42 -23.09 0.42
N CYS A 124 -6.55 -21.79 0.71
CA CYS A 124 -5.45 -20.96 1.21
C CYS A 124 -5.35 -21.11 2.74
N THR A 125 -4.93 -22.28 3.21
CA THR A 125 -4.81 -22.59 4.65
C THR A 125 -3.93 -21.58 5.36
N GLY A 126 -4.37 -21.08 6.52
CA GLY A 126 -3.68 -20.07 7.31
C GLY A 126 -3.93 -18.62 6.81
N TRP A 127 -4.99 -18.42 6.03
CA TRP A 127 -5.42 -17.11 5.55
C TRP A 127 -6.81 -16.71 6.03
N ALA A 128 -7.38 -17.41 7.02
CA ALA A 128 -8.59 -16.97 7.68
C ALA A 128 -8.40 -15.59 8.34
N TYR A 129 -9.49 -14.90 8.63
CA TYR A 129 -9.41 -13.57 9.23
C TYR A 129 -8.61 -13.54 10.53
N ASP A 130 -8.81 -14.53 11.40
CA ASP A 130 -8.09 -14.63 12.67
C ASP A 130 -6.59 -14.90 12.46
N ASP A 131 -6.19 -15.57 11.38
CA ASP A 131 -4.80 -15.80 11.03
C ASP A 131 -4.10 -14.52 10.55
N VAL A 132 -4.81 -13.68 9.78
CA VAL A 132 -4.23 -12.47 9.18
C VAL A 132 -4.34 -11.23 10.07
N LEU A 133 -5.29 -11.18 11.00
CA LEU A 133 -5.50 -10.05 11.91
C LEU A 133 -4.25 -9.66 12.71
N PRO A 134 -3.45 -10.60 13.27
CA PRO A 134 -2.21 -10.26 13.97
C PRO A 134 -1.21 -9.50 13.09
N TYR A 135 -1.17 -9.79 11.78
CA TYR A 135 -0.29 -9.09 10.84
C TYR A 135 -0.79 -7.68 10.53
N PHE A 136 -2.10 -7.48 10.42
CA PHE A 136 -2.68 -6.13 10.31
C PHE A 136 -2.34 -5.30 11.54
N LYS A 137 -2.54 -5.84 12.75
CA LYS A 137 -2.19 -5.16 14.00
C LYS A 137 -0.70 -4.86 14.09
N ARG A 138 0.17 -5.80 13.70
CA ARG A 138 1.62 -5.63 13.69
C ARG A 138 2.09 -4.54 12.72
N ALA A 139 1.37 -4.31 11.62
CA ALA A 139 1.70 -3.29 10.64
C ALA A 139 1.21 -1.89 11.04
N GLU A 140 0.14 -1.79 11.82
CA GLU A 140 -0.60 -0.57 12.08
C GLU A 140 -0.08 0.21 13.30
N HIS A 141 0.01 1.52 13.14
CA HIS A 141 0.10 2.50 14.23
C HIS A 141 -1.14 3.38 14.19
N ASN A 142 -2.19 2.97 14.90
CA ASN A 142 -3.44 3.71 14.93
C ASN A 142 -3.40 4.80 16.01
N VAL A 143 -3.76 6.02 15.64
CA VAL A 143 -3.80 7.16 16.59
C VAL A 143 -4.81 6.98 17.72
N ARG A 144 -5.79 6.08 17.55
CA ARG A 144 -6.76 5.71 18.60
C ARG A 144 -6.21 4.68 19.59
N GLY A 145 -4.98 4.19 19.36
CA GLY A 145 -4.33 3.16 20.15
C GLY A 145 -4.58 1.74 19.64
N GLY A 146 -3.92 0.77 20.31
CA GLY A 146 -4.10 -0.64 20.04
C GLY A 146 -5.34 -1.23 20.74
N GLY A 147 -5.83 -2.37 20.25
CA GLY A 147 -6.98 -3.08 20.79
C GLY A 147 -7.19 -4.44 20.12
N ASP A 148 -8.40 -4.96 20.17
CA ASP A 148 -8.72 -6.26 19.59
C ASP A 148 -8.50 -6.28 18.09
N TYR A 149 -8.80 -5.19 17.40
CA TYR A 149 -8.70 -5.06 15.94
C TYR A 149 -7.54 -4.19 15.47
N HIS A 150 -6.94 -3.36 16.32
CA HIS A 150 -5.95 -2.35 15.95
C HIS A 150 -4.59 -2.56 16.59
N GLY A 151 -3.56 -2.11 15.89
CA GLY A 151 -2.20 -1.99 16.42
C GLY A 151 -1.84 -0.55 16.77
N GLY A 152 -0.97 -0.36 17.79
CA GLY A 152 -0.53 0.95 18.24
C GLY A 152 0.93 1.29 17.88
N ASP A 153 1.75 0.29 17.51
CA ASP A 153 3.21 0.44 17.44
C ASP A 153 3.81 0.05 16.09
N GLY A 154 2.97 -0.23 15.10
CA GLY A 154 3.43 -0.63 13.78
C GLY A 154 4.00 0.53 12.95
N PRO A 155 4.66 0.24 11.83
CA PRO A 155 5.27 1.26 10.99
C PRO A 155 4.27 2.07 10.14
N LEU A 156 3.06 1.57 9.92
CA LEU A 156 2.05 2.22 9.10
C LEU A 156 1.18 3.14 9.96
N TRP A 157 1.38 4.44 9.80
CA TRP A 157 0.58 5.45 10.50
C TRP A 157 -0.86 5.48 9.96
N VAL A 158 -1.83 5.38 10.88
CA VAL A 158 -3.26 5.45 10.58
C VAL A 158 -3.91 6.48 11.49
N SER A 159 -4.56 7.47 10.90
CA SER A 159 -5.18 8.58 11.64
C SER A 159 -6.62 8.82 11.23
N ASP A 160 -7.35 9.52 12.08
CA ASP A 160 -8.61 10.13 11.69
C ASP A 160 -8.35 11.28 10.71
N GLN A 161 -9.33 11.60 9.89
CA GLN A 161 -9.25 12.77 9.02
C GLN A 161 -9.16 14.05 9.86
N HIS A 162 -8.10 14.83 9.70
CA HIS A 162 -7.95 16.09 10.45
C HIS A 162 -9.02 17.13 10.11
N TRP A 163 -9.40 17.18 8.83
CA TRP A 163 -10.31 18.19 8.28
C TRP A 163 -11.38 17.55 7.40
N PRO A 164 -12.30 16.78 7.98
CA PRO A 164 -13.39 16.19 7.18
C PRO A 164 -14.28 17.30 6.61
N ASN A 165 -14.57 17.17 5.32
CA ASN A 165 -15.42 18.12 4.61
C ASN A 165 -16.83 18.13 5.20
N GLN A 166 -17.48 19.32 5.25
CA GLN A 166 -18.85 19.45 5.75
C GLN A 166 -19.83 18.58 4.98
N THR A 167 -19.74 18.53 3.66
CA THR A 167 -20.57 17.66 2.81
C THR A 167 -20.46 16.17 3.19
N SER A 168 -19.26 15.71 3.61
CA SER A 168 -19.09 14.34 4.08
C SER A 168 -19.79 14.08 5.41
N ARG A 169 -19.81 15.06 6.30
CA ARG A 169 -20.59 14.99 7.56
C ARG A 169 -22.10 14.99 7.29
N ASP A 170 -22.56 15.90 6.43
CA ASP A 170 -23.97 15.99 6.02
C ASP A 170 -24.45 14.68 5.38
N PHE A 171 -23.58 14.05 4.56
CA PHE A 171 -23.86 12.74 3.98
C PHE A 171 -24.05 11.64 5.05
N VAL A 172 -23.17 11.61 6.06
CA VAL A 172 -23.28 10.64 7.16
C VAL A 172 -24.57 10.89 7.95
N GLU A 173 -24.92 12.14 8.25
CA GLU A 173 -26.15 12.51 8.95
C GLU A 173 -27.39 12.15 8.14
N ALA A 174 -27.39 12.44 6.83
CA ALA A 174 -28.50 12.09 5.94
C ALA A 174 -28.70 10.56 5.87
N ALA A 175 -27.63 9.80 5.77
CA ALA A 175 -27.71 8.33 5.77
C ALA A 175 -28.21 7.79 7.13
N ALA A 176 -27.77 8.38 8.24
CA ALA A 176 -28.26 8.03 9.57
C ALA A 176 -29.76 8.31 9.74
N SER A 177 -30.27 9.38 9.15
CA SER A 177 -31.72 9.69 9.16
C SER A 177 -32.56 8.64 8.43
N LEU A 178 -31.95 7.88 7.51
CA LEU A 178 -32.56 6.74 6.82
C LEU A 178 -32.33 5.40 7.57
N GLN A 179 -31.96 5.47 8.85
CA GLN A 179 -31.71 4.32 9.71
C GLN A 179 -30.51 3.46 9.27
N ILE A 180 -29.59 3.99 8.45
CA ILE A 180 -28.31 3.31 8.17
C ILE A 180 -27.43 3.49 9.41
N PRO A 181 -26.89 2.40 10.01
CA PRO A 181 -26.07 2.49 11.21
C PRO A 181 -24.85 3.37 10.99
N VAL A 182 -24.57 4.28 11.91
CA VAL A 182 -23.32 5.04 11.91
C VAL A 182 -22.19 4.12 12.37
N ASN A 183 -21.17 3.98 11.54
CA ASN A 183 -19.97 3.22 11.86
C ASN A 183 -18.77 4.16 11.97
N ARG A 184 -18.13 4.15 13.13
CA ARG A 184 -16.94 4.97 13.40
C ARG A 184 -15.64 4.22 13.16
N ASP A 185 -15.73 2.91 12.88
CA ASP A 185 -14.57 2.04 12.70
C ASP A 185 -14.90 0.90 11.74
N PHE A 186 -14.52 1.08 10.47
CA PHE A 186 -14.71 0.07 9.43
C PHE A 186 -13.68 -1.08 9.48
N ASN A 187 -12.70 -0.99 10.37
CA ASN A 187 -11.71 -2.05 10.59
C ASN A 187 -11.88 -2.75 11.94
N GLY A 188 -12.98 -2.43 12.66
CA GLY A 188 -13.38 -3.07 13.91
C GLY A 188 -14.28 -4.29 13.71
N GLU A 189 -15.09 -4.59 14.72
CA GLU A 189 -16.00 -5.76 14.74
C GLU A 189 -16.98 -5.77 13.56
N ARG A 190 -17.45 -4.59 13.14
CA ARG A 190 -18.45 -4.45 12.06
C ARG A 190 -17.94 -3.53 10.98
N GLN A 191 -18.06 -3.97 9.73
CA GLN A 191 -17.68 -3.17 8.57
C GLN A 191 -18.88 -2.46 7.92
N ALA A 192 -20.11 -2.90 8.17
CA ALA A 192 -21.30 -2.28 7.60
C ALA A 192 -21.67 -0.96 8.28
N GLY A 193 -22.26 -0.05 7.49
CA GLY A 193 -22.74 1.23 7.98
C GLY A 193 -22.27 2.43 7.16
N VAL A 194 -22.43 3.62 7.71
CA VAL A 194 -21.98 4.89 7.14
C VAL A 194 -21.06 5.61 8.11
N GLY A 195 -19.98 6.18 7.62
CA GLY A 195 -19.01 6.89 8.47
C GLY A 195 -17.84 7.46 7.68
N LEU A 196 -16.92 8.08 8.37
CA LEU A 196 -15.67 8.59 7.80
C LEU A 196 -14.57 7.54 7.95
N TYR A 197 -13.86 7.27 6.85
CA TYR A 197 -12.70 6.39 6.87
C TYR A 197 -11.52 7.03 7.61
N GLN A 198 -10.74 6.19 8.27
CA GLN A 198 -9.37 6.56 8.66
C GLN A 198 -8.47 6.62 7.43
N VAL A 199 -7.36 7.32 7.56
CA VAL A 199 -6.42 7.60 6.47
C VAL A 199 -4.98 7.33 6.86
N THR A 200 -4.14 6.99 5.88
CA THR A 200 -2.69 6.81 6.06
C THR A 200 -1.97 8.16 5.93
N GLN A 201 -2.34 9.12 6.78
CA GLN A 201 -1.75 10.46 6.85
C GLN A 201 -1.15 10.70 8.24
N ARG A 202 -0.04 11.46 8.26
CA ARG A 202 0.68 11.83 9.48
C ARG A 202 0.85 13.34 9.57
#